data_8a70b684121438db39a7888e110b20ff
#
_entry.id   8a70b684121438db39a7888e110b20ff
#
_cell.length_a   1.000
_cell.length_b   1.000
_cell.length_c   1.000
_cell.angle_alpha   90.00
_cell.angle_beta   90.00
_cell.angle_gamma   90.00
#
_symmetry.space_group_name_H-M   'P 1'
#
loop_
_entity.id
_entity.type
_entity.pdbx_description
1 polymer ?
#
loop_
_entity_poly.entity_id
_entity_poly.type
_entity_poly.pdbx_seq_one_letter_code
_entity_poly.pdbx_strand_id
1 'polypeptide(L)'
;RFTGIVLDDKIDKTVTMYTCGKEILAVEDTVENEVEYKNIWIKSSTDTTVETNVYGADRIFKIPGLTAPVENVLADLKVENGSVTQINTKTDTITGMVQAVTKDYVEVQGYGKVALDDAFMIYDIYNGFAVKTYQDIIVGYSLQDFIVAEGKICGAVISKPLNVQNIRVILKNTGFKSIFHENVRLTCSKS
;
A
#
# COMPACT_ATOMS: atom_id res chain seq x y z
N ARG A 1 -6.55 -30.68 -7.87
CA ARG A 1 -5.25 -31.27 -8.24
C ARG A 1 -4.97 -30.85 -9.68
N PHE A 2 -3.96 -30.01 -9.88
CA PHE A 2 -3.52 -29.62 -11.21
C PHE A 2 -2.65 -30.73 -11.78
N THR A 3 -3.01 -31.28 -12.92
CA THR A 3 -2.19 -32.22 -13.63
C THR A 3 -1.97 -31.70 -15.05
N GLY A 4 -0.76 -31.23 -15.34
CA GLY A 4 -0.29 -30.92 -16.67
C GLY A 4 -0.65 -29.55 -17.28
N ILE A 5 -1.28 -28.65 -16.54
CA ILE A 5 -1.52 -27.28 -17.01
C ILE A 5 -0.40 -26.38 -16.50
N VAL A 6 0.36 -25.79 -17.41
CA VAL A 6 1.38 -24.77 -17.11
C VAL A 6 0.67 -23.43 -17.05
N LEU A 7 0.80 -22.70 -15.93
CA LEU A 7 0.16 -21.41 -15.71
C LEU A 7 1.16 -20.23 -15.65
N ASP A 8 2.44 -20.49 -15.79
CA ASP A 8 3.48 -19.47 -15.65
C ASP A 8 3.34 -18.34 -16.68
N ASP A 9 2.86 -18.67 -17.88
CA ASP A 9 2.57 -17.71 -18.96
C ASP A 9 1.21 -17.01 -18.81
N LYS A 10 0.42 -17.41 -17.81
CA LYS A 10 -0.91 -16.84 -17.51
C LYS A 10 -0.91 -15.87 -16.33
N ILE A 11 0.23 -15.70 -15.68
CA ILE A 11 0.37 -14.73 -14.58
C ILE A 11 0.06 -13.33 -15.11
N ASP A 12 -0.77 -12.59 -14.36
CA ASP A 12 -1.24 -11.24 -14.70
C ASP A 12 -2.09 -11.16 -15.99
N LYS A 13 -2.69 -12.27 -16.38
CA LYS A 13 -3.64 -12.32 -17.51
C LYS A 13 -5.04 -12.68 -17.03
N THR A 14 -6.04 -12.12 -17.68
CA THR A 14 -7.42 -12.63 -17.57
C THR A 14 -7.54 -13.89 -18.41
N VAL A 15 -8.04 -14.95 -17.83
CA VAL A 15 -8.15 -16.24 -18.51
C VAL A 15 -9.56 -16.80 -18.41
N THR A 16 -9.97 -17.53 -19.42
CA THR A 16 -11.16 -18.38 -19.38
C THR A 16 -10.76 -19.74 -18.84
N MET A 17 -11.41 -20.16 -17.77
CA MET A 17 -11.13 -21.45 -17.11
C MET A 17 -12.28 -22.41 -17.34
N TYR A 18 -12.00 -23.56 -17.92
CA TYR A 18 -12.94 -24.64 -18.09
C TYR A 18 -12.78 -25.65 -16.95
N THR A 19 -13.86 -25.92 -16.22
CA THR A 19 -13.82 -26.79 -15.04
C THR A 19 -14.84 -27.92 -15.16
N CYS A 20 -14.51 -29.07 -14.56
CA CYS A 20 -15.46 -30.15 -14.29
C CYS A 20 -15.44 -30.47 -12.79
N GLY A 21 -16.48 -30.05 -12.08
CA GLY A 21 -16.51 -30.11 -10.62
C GLY A 21 -15.42 -29.25 -10.01
N LYS A 22 -14.42 -29.88 -9.37
CA LYS A 22 -13.26 -29.19 -8.76
C LYS A 22 -11.98 -29.28 -9.60
N GLU A 23 -12.05 -29.85 -10.77
CA GLU A 23 -10.89 -30.04 -11.65
C GLU A 23 -10.90 -29.02 -12.76
N ILE A 24 -9.72 -28.42 -13.02
CA ILE A 24 -9.50 -27.52 -14.15
C ILE A 24 -9.09 -28.34 -15.34
N LEU A 25 -9.88 -28.28 -16.42
CA LEU A 25 -9.69 -29.03 -17.65
C LEU A 25 -8.82 -28.26 -18.65
N ALA A 26 -9.04 -26.96 -18.79
CA ALA A 26 -8.31 -26.11 -19.70
C ALA A 26 -8.28 -24.67 -19.20
N VAL A 27 -7.28 -23.91 -19.63
CA VAL A 27 -7.15 -22.47 -19.40
C VAL A 27 -6.76 -21.83 -20.72
N GLU A 28 -7.56 -20.87 -21.17
CA GLU A 28 -7.34 -20.12 -22.39
C GLU A 28 -7.19 -18.64 -22.10
N ASP A 29 -6.35 -17.93 -22.85
CA ASP A 29 -6.28 -16.47 -22.77
C ASP A 29 -7.59 -15.86 -23.27
N THR A 30 -8.14 -14.88 -22.57
CA THR A 30 -9.24 -14.08 -23.09
C THR A 30 -8.72 -13.11 -24.16
N VAL A 31 -9.59 -12.68 -25.07
CA VAL A 31 -9.21 -11.78 -26.18
C VAL A 31 -8.75 -10.41 -25.68
N GLU A 32 -9.18 -10.00 -24.48
CA GLU A 32 -8.78 -8.75 -23.84
C GLU A 32 -8.08 -9.08 -22.51
N ASN A 33 -6.76 -9.04 -22.54
CA ASN A 33 -5.91 -9.23 -21.35
C ASN A 33 -5.48 -7.91 -20.76
N GLU A 34 -6.42 -6.99 -20.55
CA GLU A 34 -6.19 -5.75 -19.81
C GLU A 34 -6.55 -5.94 -18.33
N VAL A 35 -5.61 -5.66 -17.46
CA VAL A 35 -5.79 -5.65 -16.00
C VAL A 35 -5.43 -4.29 -15.46
N GLU A 36 -6.31 -3.68 -14.67
CA GLU A 36 -6.04 -2.45 -13.94
C GLU A 36 -5.72 -2.77 -12.48
N TYR A 37 -4.52 -2.38 -12.05
CA TYR A 37 -4.09 -2.43 -10.65
C TYR A 37 -4.21 -1.03 -10.05
N LYS A 38 -5.00 -0.88 -8.99
CA LYS A 38 -5.21 0.41 -8.32
C LYS A 38 -4.41 0.51 -7.04
N ASN A 39 -3.93 1.72 -6.76
CA ASN A 39 -3.28 2.06 -5.49
C ASN A 39 -2.10 1.15 -5.13
N ILE A 40 -1.30 0.76 -6.10
CA ILE A 40 -0.11 -0.06 -5.88
C ILE A 40 1.13 0.82 -5.65
N TRP A 41 2.13 0.26 -4.99
CA TRP A 41 3.39 0.95 -4.76
C TRP A 41 4.41 0.63 -5.84
N ILE A 42 4.89 1.65 -6.55
CA ILE A 42 6.04 1.54 -7.45
C ILE A 42 7.30 1.73 -6.61
N LYS A 43 8.14 0.69 -6.52
CA LYS A 43 9.42 0.73 -5.82
C LYS A 43 10.48 1.41 -6.65
N SER A 44 10.61 0.99 -7.89
CA SER A 44 11.59 1.50 -8.86
C SER A 44 11.13 1.23 -10.28
N SER A 45 11.72 1.94 -11.23
CA SER A 45 11.55 1.66 -12.65
C SER A 45 12.82 1.89 -13.41
N THR A 46 12.94 1.17 -14.52
CA THR A 46 13.94 1.37 -15.58
C THR A 46 13.21 1.77 -16.85
N ASP A 47 13.93 1.89 -17.95
CA ASP A 47 13.36 2.12 -19.29
C ASP A 47 12.54 0.93 -19.82
N THR A 48 12.73 -0.26 -19.25
CA THR A 48 12.09 -1.52 -19.72
C THR A 48 11.29 -2.26 -18.68
N THR A 49 11.42 -1.92 -17.40
CA THR A 49 10.74 -2.62 -16.29
C THR A 49 10.26 -1.68 -15.21
N VAL A 50 9.18 -2.09 -14.52
CA VAL A 50 8.65 -1.44 -13.32
C VAL A 50 8.57 -2.48 -12.22
N GLU A 51 9.27 -2.25 -11.11
CA GLU A 51 9.20 -3.05 -9.90
C GLU A 51 8.14 -2.46 -8.97
N THR A 52 7.17 -3.28 -8.59
CA THR A 52 6.01 -2.84 -7.81
C THR A 52 5.75 -3.76 -6.63
N ASN A 53 4.97 -3.25 -5.67
CA ASN A 53 4.27 -4.09 -4.73
C ASN A 53 2.76 -4.00 -5.00
N VAL A 54 2.18 -5.11 -5.41
CA VAL A 54 0.76 -5.27 -5.69
C VAL A 54 0.11 -5.95 -4.49
N TYR A 55 -0.55 -5.19 -3.62
CA TYR A 55 -1.29 -5.66 -2.45
C TYR A 55 -0.50 -6.62 -1.54
N GLY A 56 0.79 -6.34 -1.32
CA GLY A 56 1.68 -7.15 -0.48
C GLY A 56 2.57 -8.12 -1.25
N ALA A 57 2.38 -8.31 -2.56
CA ALA A 57 3.22 -9.15 -3.41
C ALA A 57 4.12 -8.31 -4.32
N ASP A 58 5.41 -8.58 -4.30
CA ASP A 58 6.36 -7.93 -5.22
C ASP A 58 6.23 -8.49 -6.62
N ARG A 59 6.20 -7.60 -7.61
CA ARG A 59 6.06 -7.94 -9.03
C ARG A 59 6.93 -7.04 -9.89
N ILE A 60 7.39 -7.59 -11.00
CA ILE A 60 8.11 -6.85 -12.03
C ILE A 60 7.33 -6.96 -13.33
N PHE A 61 6.89 -5.81 -13.84
CA PHE A 61 6.22 -5.72 -15.13
C PHE A 61 7.18 -5.20 -16.18
N LYS A 62 6.98 -5.64 -17.42
CA LYS A 62 7.64 -5.02 -18.58
C LYS A 62 6.96 -3.69 -18.90
N ILE A 63 7.72 -2.74 -19.39
CA ILE A 63 7.21 -1.48 -19.92
C ILE A 63 7.94 -1.14 -21.22
N PRO A 64 7.24 -0.81 -22.30
CA PRO A 64 7.85 -0.47 -23.57
C PRO A 64 8.33 0.98 -23.59
N GLY A 65 9.34 1.30 -22.79
CA GLY A 65 9.98 2.63 -22.76
C GLY A 65 9.29 3.62 -21.81
N LEU A 66 9.98 3.98 -20.73
CA LEU A 66 9.65 5.12 -19.88
C LEU A 66 10.47 6.33 -20.27
N THR A 67 9.83 7.47 -20.40
CA THR A 67 10.52 8.75 -20.68
C THR A 67 11.22 9.32 -19.46
N ALA A 68 10.80 8.92 -18.24
CA ALA A 68 11.42 9.32 -16.97
C ALA A 68 11.26 8.20 -15.94
N PRO A 69 12.25 7.96 -15.07
CA PRO A 69 12.14 7.01 -13.97
C PRO A 69 11.01 7.39 -13.03
N VAL A 70 10.28 6.38 -12.55
CA VAL A 70 9.23 6.49 -11.53
C VAL A 70 9.62 5.59 -10.37
N GLU A 71 9.70 6.15 -9.17
CA GLU A 71 10.10 5.41 -7.99
C GLU A 71 9.44 5.95 -6.72
N ASN A 72 9.26 5.09 -5.74
CA ASN A 72 8.73 5.42 -4.41
C ASN A 72 7.42 6.23 -4.48
N VAL A 73 6.46 5.78 -5.29
CA VAL A 73 5.19 6.47 -5.51
C VAL A 73 4.02 5.51 -5.58
N LEU A 74 2.86 5.96 -5.11
CA LEU A 74 1.58 5.27 -5.31
C LEU A 74 1.08 5.53 -6.73
N ALA A 75 0.59 4.50 -7.39
CA ALA A 75 0.08 4.61 -8.76
C ALA A 75 -1.04 3.62 -9.06
N ASP A 76 -1.79 3.92 -10.12
CA ASP A 76 -2.59 2.94 -10.83
C ASP A 76 -1.84 2.50 -12.07
N LEU A 77 -1.83 1.19 -12.34
CA LEU A 77 -1.22 0.61 -13.54
C LEU A 77 -2.29 -0.04 -14.40
N LYS A 78 -2.21 0.22 -15.71
CA LYS A 78 -2.85 -0.63 -16.70
C LYS A 78 -1.81 -1.57 -17.30
N VAL A 79 -2.13 -2.86 -17.27
CA VAL A 79 -1.26 -3.92 -17.78
C VAL A 79 -2.00 -4.67 -18.88
N GLU A 80 -1.44 -4.72 -20.05
CA GLU A 80 -1.97 -5.44 -21.20
C GLU A 80 -0.95 -6.49 -21.65
N ASN A 81 -1.38 -7.75 -21.69
CA ASN A 81 -0.53 -8.89 -22.05
C ASN A 81 0.79 -8.97 -21.25
N GLY A 82 0.73 -8.62 -19.94
CA GLY A 82 1.89 -8.65 -19.04
C GLY A 82 2.84 -7.45 -19.19
N SER A 83 2.49 -6.45 -20.00
CA SER A 83 3.24 -5.21 -20.17
C SER A 83 2.44 -4.01 -19.67
N VAL A 84 3.09 -3.10 -18.96
CA VAL A 84 2.46 -1.85 -18.53
C VAL A 84 2.25 -0.94 -19.74
N THR A 85 1.00 -0.52 -19.93
CA THR A 85 0.61 0.41 -21.01
C THR A 85 0.36 1.82 -20.47
N GLN A 86 0.03 1.94 -19.18
CA GLN A 86 -0.20 3.24 -18.54
C GLN A 86 0.20 3.21 -17.06
N ILE A 87 0.80 4.30 -16.60
CA ILE A 87 1.09 4.59 -15.19
C ILE A 87 0.44 5.92 -14.82
N ASN A 88 -0.45 5.91 -13.84
CA ASN A 88 -1.07 7.11 -13.26
C ASN A 88 -0.58 7.29 -11.83
N THR A 89 0.41 8.16 -11.63
CA THR A 89 0.98 8.43 -10.29
C THR A 89 0.06 9.30 -9.46
N LYS A 90 0.05 9.06 -8.14
CA LYS A 90 -0.72 9.82 -7.14
C LYS A 90 0.26 10.46 -6.15
N THR A 91 0.31 11.78 -6.14
CA THR A 91 1.32 12.54 -5.39
C THR A 91 0.75 13.51 -4.37
N ASP A 92 -0.55 13.81 -4.44
CA ASP A 92 -1.20 14.70 -3.50
C ASP A 92 -1.28 14.06 -2.13
N THR A 93 -0.83 14.78 -1.10
CA THR A 93 -0.76 14.24 0.26
C THR A 93 -1.44 15.14 1.27
N ILE A 94 -1.99 14.50 2.31
CA ILE A 94 -2.42 15.17 3.54
C ILE A 94 -1.67 14.56 4.73
N THR A 95 -1.26 15.42 5.65
CA THR A 95 -0.54 15.00 6.85
C THR A 95 -1.17 15.63 8.07
N GLY A 96 -1.37 14.86 9.12
CA GLY A 96 -1.94 15.37 10.36
C GLY A 96 -2.11 14.26 11.39
N MET A 97 -2.43 14.65 12.61
CA MET A 97 -2.73 13.68 13.66
C MET A 97 -4.04 12.97 13.36
N VAL A 98 -4.02 11.64 13.41
CA VAL A 98 -5.23 10.82 13.25
C VAL A 98 -6.09 10.94 14.48
N GLN A 99 -7.34 11.35 14.31
CA GLN A 99 -8.32 11.50 15.38
C GLN A 99 -9.23 10.28 15.50
N ALA A 100 -9.57 9.66 14.39
CA ALA A 100 -10.34 8.42 14.32
C ALA A 100 -10.00 7.63 13.06
N VAL A 101 -10.20 6.31 13.10
CA VAL A 101 -10.03 5.42 11.96
C VAL A 101 -11.12 4.35 11.97
N THR A 102 -11.65 4.08 10.81
CA THR A 102 -12.58 2.96 10.54
C THR A 102 -12.17 2.32 9.21
N LYS A 103 -12.85 1.26 8.81
CA LYS A 103 -12.65 0.68 7.48
C LYS A 103 -13.06 1.60 6.33
N ASP A 104 -13.91 2.61 6.59
CA ASP A 104 -14.52 3.45 5.58
C ASP A 104 -13.88 4.85 5.51
N TYR A 105 -13.26 5.33 6.60
CA TYR A 105 -12.66 6.65 6.66
C TYR A 105 -11.55 6.77 7.71
N VAL A 106 -10.70 7.76 7.51
CA VAL A 106 -9.78 8.31 8.53
C VAL A 106 -10.15 9.76 8.82
N GLU A 107 -10.21 10.13 10.10
CA GLU A 107 -10.36 11.52 10.52
C GLU A 107 -8.98 12.10 10.83
N VAL A 108 -8.56 13.07 10.02
CA VAL A 108 -7.24 13.69 10.08
C VAL A 108 -7.40 15.11 10.57
N GLN A 109 -6.61 15.51 11.57
CA GLN A 109 -6.64 16.86 12.12
C GLN A 109 -6.35 17.90 11.02
N GLY A 110 -7.25 18.87 10.88
CA GLY A 110 -7.18 19.92 9.86
C GLY A 110 -7.92 19.58 8.56
N TYR A 111 -8.24 18.30 8.32
CA TYR A 111 -8.93 17.85 7.11
C TYR A 111 -10.31 17.22 7.39
N GLY A 112 -10.57 16.83 8.64
CA GLY A 112 -11.81 16.13 9.02
C GLY A 112 -11.83 14.69 8.55
N LYS A 113 -13.04 14.17 8.28
CA LYS A 113 -13.25 12.79 7.82
C LYS A 113 -12.99 12.69 6.32
N VAL A 114 -12.04 11.88 5.94
CA VAL A 114 -11.72 11.57 4.54
C VAL A 114 -11.95 10.08 4.30
N ALA A 115 -12.73 9.75 3.29
CA ALA A 115 -13.06 8.37 2.95
C ALA A 115 -11.81 7.58 2.53
N LEU A 116 -11.75 6.31 2.90
CA LEU A 116 -10.74 5.38 2.39
C LEU A 116 -11.20 4.79 1.05
N ASP A 117 -10.25 4.58 0.16
CA ASP A 117 -10.46 3.77 -1.04
C ASP A 117 -10.49 2.28 -0.67
N ASP A 118 -11.22 1.46 -1.44
CA ASP A 118 -11.36 0.03 -1.18
C ASP A 118 -10.02 -0.73 -1.27
N ALA A 119 -9.09 -0.23 -2.11
CA ALA A 119 -7.75 -0.77 -2.28
C ALA A 119 -6.70 -0.04 -1.41
N PHE A 120 -7.13 0.60 -0.31
CA PHE A 120 -6.23 1.32 0.60
C PHE A 120 -5.22 0.38 1.26
N MET A 121 -3.93 0.76 1.17
CA MET A 121 -2.81 0.11 1.86
C MET A 121 -1.85 1.15 2.44
N ILE A 122 -1.10 0.76 3.46
CA ILE A 122 -0.02 1.56 4.03
C ILE A 122 1.31 0.92 3.64
N TYR A 123 2.20 1.72 3.08
CA TYR A 123 3.54 1.30 2.69
C TYR A 123 4.57 1.88 3.66
N ASP A 124 5.14 1.01 4.50
CA ASP A 124 6.22 1.39 5.42
C ASP A 124 7.56 1.20 4.70
N ILE A 125 8.12 2.29 4.21
CA ILE A 125 9.40 2.30 3.49
C ILE A 125 10.57 2.68 4.39
N TYR A 126 10.28 3.09 5.64
CA TYR A 126 11.31 3.48 6.61
C TYR A 126 12.03 2.28 7.22
N ASN A 127 11.27 1.24 7.59
CA ASN A 127 11.80 0.05 8.30
C ASN A 127 12.01 -1.16 7.39
N GLY A 128 12.38 -0.95 6.13
CA GLY A 128 12.70 -2.03 5.20
C GLY A 128 11.48 -2.60 4.49
N PHE A 129 10.62 -1.81 3.98
CA PHE A 129 9.43 -2.11 3.19
C PHE A 129 8.49 -3.18 3.79
N ALA A 130 7.39 -2.71 4.33
CA ALA A 130 6.29 -3.56 4.80
C ALA A 130 4.95 -2.99 4.34
N VAL A 131 3.99 -3.87 4.05
CA VAL A 131 2.63 -3.48 3.69
C VAL A 131 1.71 -3.70 4.89
N LYS A 132 0.93 -2.69 5.22
CA LYS A 132 0.02 -2.66 6.37
C LYS A 132 -1.38 -2.22 5.93
N THR A 133 -2.36 -2.39 6.80
CA THR A 133 -3.76 -2.05 6.55
C THR A 133 -4.22 -0.87 7.41
N TYR A 134 -5.46 -0.42 7.24
CA TYR A 134 -6.04 0.63 8.09
C TYR A 134 -6.05 0.26 9.58
N GLN A 135 -6.02 -1.02 9.93
CA GLN A 135 -5.99 -1.50 11.32
C GLN A 135 -4.68 -1.18 12.04
N ASP A 136 -3.63 -0.93 11.27
CA ASP A 136 -2.30 -0.56 11.78
C ASP A 136 -2.16 0.96 12.01
N ILE A 137 -3.20 1.75 11.69
CA ILE A 137 -3.22 3.20 11.94
C ILE A 137 -3.42 3.45 13.43
N ILE A 138 -2.51 4.20 14.03
CA ILE A 138 -2.56 4.53 15.45
C ILE A 138 -3.20 5.90 15.65
N VAL A 139 -4.34 5.93 16.32
CA VAL A 139 -5.04 7.18 16.68
C VAL A 139 -4.19 7.99 17.67
N GLY A 140 -4.17 9.30 17.48
CA GLY A 140 -3.38 10.24 18.28
C GLY A 140 -1.97 10.50 17.76
N TYR A 141 -1.61 9.92 16.61
CA TYR A 141 -0.29 10.06 16.00
C TYR A 141 -0.36 10.62 14.58
N SER A 142 0.76 11.16 14.10
CA SER A 142 0.99 11.58 12.72
C SER A 142 2.19 10.80 12.19
N LEU A 143 1.95 9.53 11.85
CA LEU A 143 3.00 8.59 11.42
C LEU A 143 3.24 8.59 9.94
N GLN A 144 2.20 8.84 9.18
CA GLN A 144 2.18 8.65 7.74
C GLN A 144 1.68 9.89 7.03
N ASP A 145 2.14 10.03 5.80
CA ASP A 145 1.53 10.91 4.82
C ASP A 145 0.46 10.11 4.10
N PHE A 146 -0.79 10.60 4.10
CA PHE A 146 -1.90 10.00 3.38
C PHE A 146 -1.93 10.54 1.96
N ILE A 147 -1.93 9.63 0.98
CA ILE A 147 -1.99 9.96 -0.44
C ILE A 147 -3.46 10.02 -0.85
N VAL A 148 -3.86 11.14 -1.44
CA VAL A 148 -5.25 11.41 -1.80
C VAL A 148 -5.42 11.55 -3.31
N ALA A 149 -6.52 11.01 -3.82
CA ALA A 149 -6.98 11.22 -5.18
C ALA A 149 -8.51 11.15 -5.20
N GLU A 150 -9.15 11.96 -6.04
CA GLU A 150 -10.61 11.98 -6.23
C GLU A 150 -11.40 12.12 -4.91
N GLY A 151 -10.83 12.85 -3.93
CA GLY A 151 -11.47 13.09 -2.62
C GLY A 151 -11.41 11.91 -1.66
N LYS A 152 -10.65 10.86 -1.95
CA LYS A 152 -10.43 9.71 -1.08
C LYS A 152 -8.95 9.55 -0.73
N ILE A 153 -8.67 8.91 0.41
CA ILE A 153 -7.35 8.42 0.74
C ILE A 153 -7.14 7.10 0.01
N CYS A 154 -6.23 7.10 -0.96
CA CYS A 154 -5.90 5.95 -1.79
C CYS A 154 -4.82 5.05 -1.18
N GLY A 155 -3.95 5.63 -0.37
CA GLY A 155 -2.87 4.93 0.30
C GLY A 155 -2.21 5.81 1.35
N ALA A 156 -1.25 5.25 2.07
CA ALA A 156 -0.41 6.01 2.98
C ALA A 156 1.03 5.52 2.93
N VAL A 157 1.98 6.40 3.22
CA VAL A 157 3.40 6.07 3.27
C VAL A 157 4.00 6.46 4.62
N ILE A 158 4.77 5.54 5.20
CA ILE A 158 5.62 5.79 6.36
C ILE A 158 7.06 5.87 5.85
N SER A 159 7.59 7.08 5.70
CA SER A 159 8.94 7.37 5.20
C SER A 159 9.87 7.93 6.27
N LYS A 160 9.36 8.18 7.47
CA LYS A 160 10.07 8.83 8.57
C LYS A 160 9.85 8.07 9.87
N PRO A 161 10.80 8.15 10.81
CA PRO A 161 10.59 7.61 12.16
C PRO A 161 9.41 8.31 12.83
N LEU A 162 8.80 7.62 13.77
CA LEU A 162 7.82 8.21 14.66
C LEU A 162 8.36 9.52 15.25
N ASN A 163 7.70 10.63 15.00
CA ASN A 163 8.09 11.89 15.64
C ASN A 163 7.61 11.87 17.09
N VAL A 164 8.54 11.58 18.00
CA VAL A 164 8.29 11.43 19.45
C VAL A 164 7.73 12.71 20.07
N GLN A 165 7.94 13.89 19.47
CA GLN A 165 7.40 15.17 19.96
C GLN A 165 5.87 15.22 19.99
N ASN A 166 5.20 14.37 19.23
CA ASN A 166 3.73 14.29 19.16
C ASN A 166 3.13 13.16 20.01
N ILE A 167 3.95 12.43 20.78
CA ILE A 167 3.46 11.36 21.65
C ILE A 167 2.90 11.98 22.92
N ARG A 168 1.58 12.04 23.02
CA ARG A 168 0.89 12.33 24.27
C ARG A 168 0.69 11.02 25.04
N VAL A 169 1.65 10.66 25.89
CA VAL A 169 1.52 9.50 26.78
C VAL A 169 0.62 9.87 27.94
N ILE A 170 -0.61 9.39 27.94
CA ILE A 170 -1.49 9.48 29.11
C ILE A 170 -1.19 8.27 29.99
N LEU A 171 -0.25 8.41 30.91
CA LEU A 171 0.03 7.41 31.93
C LEU A 171 -1.04 7.50 33.01
N LYS A 172 -2.10 6.73 32.89
CA LYS A 172 -3.03 6.49 34.02
C LYS A 172 -2.37 5.48 34.95
N ASN A 173 -1.75 5.98 36.02
CA ASN A 173 -1.47 5.26 37.30
C ASN A 173 -1.19 3.75 37.23
N THR A 174 -0.37 3.28 36.27
CA THR A 174 -0.17 1.87 36.00
C THR A 174 1.14 1.28 36.50
N GLY A 175 1.86 1.99 37.36
CA GLY A 175 3.07 1.44 37.99
C GLY A 175 4.29 1.24 37.08
N PHE A 176 4.26 1.70 35.84
CA PHE A 176 5.41 1.62 34.94
C PHE A 176 6.50 2.61 35.37
N LYS A 177 7.72 2.06 35.57
CA LYS A 177 8.89 2.86 35.94
C LYS A 177 9.60 3.49 34.74
N SER A 178 9.46 2.93 33.53
CA SER A 178 10.02 3.47 32.28
C SER A 178 9.42 2.79 31.06
N ILE A 179 9.31 3.54 29.97
CA ILE A 179 8.98 3.06 28.63
C ILE A 179 10.21 3.30 27.76
N PHE A 180 10.67 2.25 27.07
CA PHE A 180 11.77 2.34 26.12
C PHE A 180 11.19 2.24 24.70
N HIS A 181 11.43 3.24 23.89
CA HIS A 181 11.36 3.16 22.44
C HIS A 181 12.79 3.31 21.91
N GLU A 182 13.11 2.74 20.78
CA GLU A 182 14.49 2.52 20.26
C GLU A 182 15.47 3.70 20.44
N ASN A 183 15.02 4.92 20.62
CA ASN A 183 15.89 6.09 20.86
C ASN A 183 15.39 7.04 21.95
N VAL A 184 14.38 6.69 22.73
CA VAL A 184 13.84 7.58 23.76
C VAL A 184 13.56 6.85 25.05
N ARG A 185 14.21 7.30 26.11
CA ARG A 185 13.95 6.86 27.48
C ARG A 185 13.02 7.84 28.15
N LEU A 186 11.78 7.45 28.40
CA LEU A 186 10.85 8.23 29.23
C LEU A 186 10.96 7.72 30.67
N THR A 187 11.44 8.56 31.58
CA THR A 187 11.47 8.29 33.00
C THR A 187 10.36 9.09 33.68
N CYS A 188 9.42 8.38 34.33
CA CYS A 188 8.43 9.01 35.19
C CYS A 188 8.97 9.02 36.63
N SER A 189 9.18 10.19 37.21
CA SER A 189 9.34 10.34 38.65
C SER A 189 7.98 10.41 39.30
N LYS A 190 7.76 9.63 40.39
CA LYS A 190 6.60 9.84 41.26
C LYS A 190 6.72 11.22 41.90
N SER A 191 5.77 12.11 41.70
CA SER A 191 5.46 13.21 42.60
C SER A 191 4.60 12.71 43.74
#